data_f14a294d94d2e1d02eecb13d265e93c8
#
_entry.id   f14a294d94d2e1d02eecb13d265e93c8
#
_cell.length_a   1.000
_cell.length_b   1.000
_cell.length_c   1.000
_cell.angle_alpha   90.00
_cell.angle_beta   90.00
_cell.angle_gamma   90.00
#
_symmetry.space_group_name_H-M   'P 1'
#
loop_
_entity.id
_entity.type
_entity.pdbx_description
1 polymer ?
#
loop_
_entity_poly.entity_id
_entity_poly.type
_entity_poly.pdbx_seq_one_letter_code
_entity_poly.pdbx_strand_id
1 'polypeptide(L)'
;MTIKKISNVQPESFKFSQENLLEAEKEIKKYPKDKKASAILALLYLVQKQNDNWIPIVAIKYVAKLLDVPYIQVYEVSTFYSMFNLTPVGKYFVQVCTTTPCMIRGAYKLVEACKEKISEKENQLSANKKCSWTEVECLGACVNAPMMQINE
;
A
#
# COMPACT_ATOMS: atom_id res chain seq x y z
N MET A 1 -12.70 -10.23 3.14
CA MET A 1 -11.42 -9.55 3.53
C MET A 1 -10.28 -10.44 3.06
N THR A 2 -9.56 -10.05 2.04
CA THR A 2 -8.46 -10.87 1.49
C THR A 2 -7.24 -10.76 2.40
N ILE A 3 -6.73 -11.87 2.89
CA ILE A 3 -5.48 -11.88 3.69
C ILE A 3 -4.35 -11.38 2.79
N LYS A 4 -3.72 -10.27 3.17
CA LYS A 4 -2.59 -9.72 2.43
C LYS A 4 -1.43 -10.72 2.41
N LYS A 5 -0.96 -11.03 1.21
CA LYS A 5 0.25 -11.83 1.05
C LYS A 5 1.48 -10.97 1.30
N ILE A 6 2.46 -11.54 1.97
CA ILE A 6 3.77 -10.93 2.17
C ILE A 6 4.69 -11.46 1.07
N SER A 7 5.53 -10.59 0.51
CA SER A 7 6.53 -11.00 -0.48
C SER A 7 7.53 -11.99 0.11
N ASN A 8 7.81 -13.06 -0.61
CA ASN A 8 8.90 -13.98 -0.25
C ASN A 8 10.30 -13.37 -0.52
N VAL A 9 10.36 -12.38 -1.42
CA VAL A 9 11.60 -11.65 -1.73
C VAL A 9 11.61 -10.39 -0.86
N GLN A 10 12.59 -10.29 0.05
CA GLN A 10 12.75 -9.17 0.95
C GLN A 10 14.13 -8.53 0.72
N PRO A 11 14.24 -7.20 0.78
CA PRO A 11 15.54 -6.54 0.79
C PRO A 11 16.32 -6.90 2.07
N GLU A 12 17.65 -6.89 2.00
CA GLU A 12 18.51 -7.19 3.15
C GLU A 12 18.37 -6.17 4.28
N SER A 13 18.15 -4.90 3.93
CA SER A 13 18.01 -3.83 4.91
C SER A 13 17.12 -2.71 4.39
N PHE A 14 16.60 -1.89 5.30
CA PHE A 14 15.88 -0.66 5.00
C PHE A 14 16.32 0.45 5.97
N LYS A 15 16.51 1.65 5.42
CA LYS A 15 16.69 2.89 6.20
C LYS A 15 16.03 4.03 5.44
N PHE A 16 15.47 4.99 6.14
CA PHE A 16 15.02 6.22 5.52
C PHE A 16 16.20 7.00 4.91
N SER A 17 15.94 7.65 3.76
CA SER A 17 16.81 8.71 3.27
C SER A 17 16.89 9.85 4.30
N GLN A 18 17.88 10.72 4.18
CA GLN A 18 17.98 11.88 5.09
C GLN A 18 16.71 12.75 5.05
N GLU A 19 16.17 12.98 3.87
CA GLU A 19 14.93 13.74 3.67
C GLU A 19 13.74 13.09 4.38
N ASN A 20 13.52 11.78 4.14
CA ASN A 20 12.42 11.06 4.77
C ASN A 20 12.61 10.87 6.29
N LEU A 21 13.85 10.82 6.77
CA LEU A 21 14.11 10.78 8.21
C LEU A 21 13.70 12.10 8.88
N LEU A 22 14.04 13.23 8.27
CA LEU A 22 13.59 14.55 8.77
C LEU A 22 12.06 14.68 8.76
N GLU A 23 11.41 14.15 7.71
CA GLU A 23 9.95 14.17 7.65
C GLU A 23 9.34 13.22 8.70
N ALA A 24 9.90 12.03 8.89
CA ALA A 24 9.49 11.11 9.93
C ALA A 24 9.60 11.72 11.34
N GLU A 25 10.68 12.47 11.62
CA GLU A 25 10.83 13.18 12.88
C GLU A 25 9.76 14.27 13.08
N LYS A 26 9.39 15.00 12.03
CA LYS A 26 8.29 15.98 12.08
C LYS A 26 6.97 15.29 12.38
N GLU A 27 6.68 14.16 11.70
CA GLU A 27 5.46 13.39 11.95
C GLU A 27 5.40 12.88 13.40
N ILE A 28 6.49 12.36 13.93
CA ILE A 28 6.57 11.89 15.33
C ILE A 28 6.33 13.04 16.32
N LYS A 29 6.87 14.23 16.05
CA LYS A 29 6.73 15.42 16.92
C LYS A 29 5.30 15.97 17.02
N LYS A 30 4.40 15.58 16.11
CA LYS A 30 2.97 15.97 16.18
C LYS A 30 2.25 15.31 17.37
N TYR A 31 2.82 14.26 17.94
CA TYR A 31 2.20 13.47 19.01
C TYR A 31 2.98 13.60 20.34
N PRO A 32 2.31 13.49 21.48
CA PRO A 32 2.97 13.41 22.79
C PRO A 32 3.99 12.25 22.85
N LYS A 33 5.01 12.40 23.68
CA LYS A 33 6.11 11.41 23.79
C LYS A 33 5.63 10.00 24.14
N ASP A 34 4.56 9.89 24.91
CA ASP A 34 3.94 8.60 25.29
C ASP A 34 2.98 8.05 24.23
N LYS A 35 2.73 8.78 23.13
CA LYS A 35 1.80 8.42 22.04
C LYS A 35 2.46 8.30 20.66
N LYS A 36 3.75 7.98 20.61
CA LYS A 36 4.51 7.83 19.37
C LYS A 36 3.93 6.79 18.40
N ALA A 37 3.23 5.77 18.90
CA ALA A 37 2.53 4.78 18.07
C ALA A 37 1.53 5.43 17.09
N SER A 38 0.99 6.60 17.40
CA SER A 38 0.09 7.33 16.50
C SER A 38 0.75 7.78 15.20
N ALA A 39 2.08 7.84 15.13
CA ALA A 39 2.83 8.16 13.92
C ALA A 39 3.03 6.94 12.98
N ILE A 40 2.68 5.72 13.38
CA ILE A 40 2.92 4.49 12.61
C ILE A 40 2.40 4.64 11.18
N LEU A 41 1.16 5.11 11.02
CA LEU A 41 0.51 5.21 9.72
C LEU A 41 1.26 6.17 8.79
N ALA A 42 1.63 7.35 9.28
CA ALA A 42 2.39 8.34 8.52
C ALA A 42 3.78 7.81 8.11
N LEU A 43 4.47 7.11 9.03
CA LEU A 43 5.78 6.54 8.73
C LEU A 43 5.68 5.39 7.70
N LEU A 44 4.63 4.57 7.75
CA LEU A 44 4.41 3.52 6.75
C LEU A 44 4.15 4.10 5.35
N TYR A 45 3.48 5.24 5.24
CA TYR A 45 3.36 5.98 3.97
C TYR A 45 4.72 6.43 3.44
N LEU A 46 5.59 6.98 4.30
CA LEU A 46 6.95 7.36 3.91
C LEU A 46 7.78 6.15 3.45
N VAL A 47 7.64 5.02 4.15
CA VAL A 47 8.27 3.76 3.73
C VAL A 47 7.79 3.35 2.34
N GLN A 48 6.47 3.27 2.14
CA GLN A 48 5.87 2.84 0.88
C GLN A 48 6.30 3.73 -0.28
N LYS A 49 6.29 5.05 -0.08
CA LYS A 49 6.73 6.02 -1.08
C LYS A 49 8.21 5.91 -1.43
N GLN A 50 9.06 5.62 -0.44
CA GLN A 50 10.51 5.46 -0.67
C GLN A 50 10.85 4.12 -1.32
N ASN A 51 10.07 3.08 -1.09
CA ASN A 51 10.37 1.71 -1.51
C ASN A 51 9.42 1.23 -2.62
N ASP A 52 9.36 1.98 -3.73
CA ASP A 52 8.62 1.62 -4.95
C ASP A 52 7.18 1.14 -4.69
N ASN A 53 6.45 1.87 -3.85
CA ASN A 53 5.04 1.65 -3.49
C ASN A 53 4.74 0.33 -2.76
N TRP A 54 5.70 -0.26 -2.04
CA TRP A 54 5.44 -1.40 -1.18
C TRP A 54 6.27 -1.39 0.11
N ILE A 55 5.82 -2.12 1.13
CA ILE A 55 6.41 -2.13 2.47
C ILE A 55 7.03 -3.50 2.76
N PRO A 56 8.37 -3.62 2.77
CA PRO A 56 9.05 -4.84 3.17
C PRO A 56 9.06 -5.04 4.69
N ILE A 57 9.17 -6.27 5.13
CA ILE A 57 9.21 -6.63 6.56
C ILE A 57 10.35 -5.93 7.31
N VAL A 58 11.49 -5.77 6.67
CA VAL A 58 12.64 -5.06 7.27
C VAL A 58 12.33 -3.60 7.55
N ALA A 59 11.48 -2.95 6.75
CA ALA A 59 11.04 -1.58 6.98
C ALA A 59 10.03 -1.50 8.14
N ILE A 60 9.14 -2.48 8.29
CA ILE A 60 8.23 -2.57 9.44
C ILE A 60 9.06 -2.67 10.74
N LYS A 61 10.09 -3.52 10.76
CA LYS A 61 11.02 -3.65 11.89
C LYS A 61 11.78 -2.34 12.16
N TYR A 62 12.18 -1.65 11.10
CA TYR A 62 12.87 -0.36 11.21
C TYR A 62 11.96 0.71 11.84
N VAL A 63 10.71 0.82 11.38
CA VAL A 63 9.72 1.77 11.95
C VAL A 63 9.41 1.45 13.41
N ALA A 64 9.25 0.17 13.76
CA ALA A 64 9.03 -0.26 15.13
C ALA A 64 10.18 0.18 16.05
N LYS A 65 11.43 -0.01 15.61
CA LYS A 65 12.63 0.44 16.34
C LYS A 65 12.70 1.97 16.45
N LEU A 66 12.37 2.70 15.37
CA LEU A 66 12.40 4.16 15.36
C LEU A 66 11.39 4.78 16.34
N LEU A 67 10.21 4.17 16.46
CA LEU A 67 9.15 4.62 17.36
C LEU A 67 9.27 4.06 18.76
N ASP A 68 10.16 3.09 18.99
CA ASP A 68 10.28 2.36 20.26
C ASP A 68 8.96 1.67 20.66
N VAL A 69 8.35 0.96 19.70
CA VAL A 69 7.12 0.19 19.87
C VAL A 69 7.30 -1.27 19.48
N PRO A 70 6.49 -2.20 20.02
CA PRO A 70 6.55 -3.60 19.61
C PRO A 70 6.31 -3.76 18.11
N TYR A 71 7.11 -4.63 17.46
CA TYR A 71 6.98 -4.94 16.04
C TYR A 71 5.55 -5.26 15.61
N ILE A 72 4.82 -6.01 16.45
CA ILE A 72 3.47 -6.46 16.12
C ILE A 72 2.51 -5.28 15.90
N GLN A 73 2.66 -4.16 16.61
CA GLN A 73 1.79 -2.98 16.42
C GLN A 73 1.96 -2.37 15.03
N VAL A 74 3.20 -2.28 14.54
CA VAL A 74 3.47 -1.75 13.18
C VAL A 74 3.00 -2.74 12.12
N TYR A 75 3.19 -4.04 12.38
CA TYR A 75 2.73 -5.10 11.50
C TYR A 75 1.21 -5.13 11.37
N GLU A 76 0.47 -5.01 12.47
CA GLU A 76 -1.00 -4.94 12.49
C GLU A 76 -1.50 -3.78 11.62
N VAL A 77 -0.94 -2.58 11.78
CA VAL A 77 -1.31 -1.43 10.96
C VAL A 77 -1.03 -1.69 9.47
N SER A 78 0.12 -2.25 9.13
CA SER A 78 0.49 -2.53 7.75
C SER A 78 -0.40 -3.58 7.07
N THR A 79 -0.91 -4.54 7.84
CA THR A 79 -1.80 -5.59 7.33
C THR A 79 -3.26 -5.17 7.32
N PHE A 80 -3.69 -4.37 8.28
CA PHE A 80 -5.06 -3.93 8.43
C PHE A 80 -5.50 -2.96 7.32
N TYR A 81 -4.70 -1.93 7.03
CA TYR A 81 -5.08 -0.90 6.07
C TYR A 81 -4.84 -1.35 4.63
N SER A 82 -5.90 -1.29 3.79
CA SER A 82 -5.88 -1.76 2.39
C SER A 82 -4.88 -1.01 1.51
N MET A 83 -4.61 0.28 1.79
CA MET A 83 -3.69 1.10 1.01
C MET A 83 -2.22 0.70 1.13
N PHE A 84 -1.83 -0.11 2.11
CA PHE A 84 -0.46 -0.58 2.24
C PHE A 84 -0.22 -1.87 1.45
N ASN A 85 0.76 -1.88 0.58
CA ASN A 85 1.16 -3.02 -0.22
C ASN A 85 2.30 -3.78 0.47
N LEU A 86 2.13 -5.08 0.74
CA LEU A 86 3.15 -5.92 1.37
C LEU A 86 3.91 -6.80 0.36
N THR A 87 3.62 -6.60 -0.92
CA THR A 87 4.30 -7.21 -2.07
C THR A 87 4.68 -6.13 -3.06
N PRO A 88 5.76 -6.31 -3.83
CA PRO A 88 6.11 -5.38 -4.90
C PRO A 88 4.94 -5.16 -5.86
N VAL A 89 4.68 -3.90 -6.19
CA VAL A 89 3.70 -3.48 -7.19
C VAL A 89 4.40 -2.84 -8.39
N GLY A 90 3.72 -2.77 -9.53
CA GLY A 90 4.28 -2.11 -10.70
C GLY A 90 4.37 -0.59 -10.53
N LYS A 91 5.19 0.05 -11.40
CA LYS A 91 5.25 1.52 -11.48
C LYS A 91 3.86 2.14 -11.64
N TYR A 92 2.98 1.46 -12.36
CA TYR A 92 1.58 1.81 -12.51
C TYR A 92 0.73 0.77 -11.78
N PHE A 93 0.18 1.18 -10.65
CA PHE A 93 -0.68 0.34 -9.83
C PHE A 93 -2.14 0.75 -10.05
N VAL A 94 -2.89 -0.12 -10.70
CA VAL A 94 -4.29 0.10 -11.05
C VAL A 94 -5.17 -0.48 -9.95
N GLN A 95 -6.03 0.35 -9.38
CA GLN A 95 -7.00 -0.02 -8.35
C GLN A 95 -8.40 0.13 -8.96
N VAL A 96 -9.14 -0.96 -9.07
CA VAL A 96 -10.48 -0.98 -9.66
C VAL A 96 -11.52 -1.06 -8.55
N CYS A 97 -12.40 -0.07 -8.49
CA CYS A 97 -13.51 -0.09 -7.54
C CYS A 97 -14.59 -1.09 -8.00
N THR A 98 -14.91 -2.07 -7.15
CA THR A 98 -15.93 -3.10 -7.43
C THR A 98 -17.11 -3.09 -6.46
N THR A 99 -17.28 -2.03 -5.65
CA THR A 99 -18.46 -1.84 -4.81
C THR A 99 -19.73 -1.60 -5.62
N THR A 100 -20.86 -1.76 -4.99
CA THR A 100 -22.18 -1.83 -5.62
C THR A 100 -22.44 -0.81 -6.73
N PRO A 101 -22.21 0.53 -6.58
CA PRO A 101 -22.43 1.47 -7.67
C PRO A 101 -21.56 1.20 -8.90
N CYS A 102 -20.26 0.90 -8.68
CA CYS A 102 -19.34 0.58 -9.76
C CYS A 102 -19.65 -0.77 -10.40
N MET A 103 -20.02 -1.76 -9.60
CA MET A 103 -20.43 -3.08 -10.07
C MET A 103 -21.63 -2.99 -11.02
N ILE A 104 -22.72 -2.30 -10.61
CA ILE A 104 -23.92 -2.10 -11.42
C ILE A 104 -23.59 -1.35 -12.72
N ARG A 105 -22.66 -0.40 -12.67
CA ARG A 105 -22.23 0.39 -13.82
C ARG A 105 -21.17 -0.28 -14.69
N GLY A 106 -20.80 -1.53 -14.41
CA GLY A 106 -19.96 -2.36 -15.26
C GLY A 106 -18.48 -2.40 -14.87
N ALA A 107 -18.13 -2.27 -13.59
CA ALA A 107 -16.75 -2.37 -13.09
C ALA A 107 -16.04 -3.67 -13.52
N TYR A 108 -16.77 -4.76 -13.64
CA TYR A 108 -16.17 -6.04 -14.07
C TYR A 108 -15.61 -6.00 -15.50
N LYS A 109 -16.08 -5.12 -16.38
CA LYS A 109 -15.43 -4.89 -17.68
C LYS A 109 -14.03 -4.29 -17.53
N LEU A 110 -13.83 -3.43 -16.51
CA LEU A 110 -12.51 -2.91 -16.17
C LEU A 110 -11.60 -4.01 -15.60
N VAL A 111 -12.16 -4.88 -14.75
CA VAL A 111 -11.44 -6.05 -14.22
C VAL A 111 -11.01 -6.99 -15.34
N GLU A 112 -11.89 -7.30 -16.29
CA GLU A 112 -11.57 -8.11 -17.47
C GLU A 112 -10.45 -7.48 -18.30
N ALA A 113 -10.52 -6.17 -18.53
CA ALA A 113 -9.45 -5.45 -19.23
C ALA A 113 -8.12 -5.49 -18.46
N CYS A 114 -8.13 -5.40 -17.13
CA CYS A 114 -6.94 -5.57 -16.32
C CYS A 114 -6.37 -6.99 -16.40
N LYS A 115 -7.23 -8.01 -16.40
CA LYS A 115 -6.82 -9.41 -16.57
C LYS A 115 -6.16 -9.64 -17.93
N GLU A 116 -6.70 -9.08 -18.98
CA GLU A 116 -6.18 -9.23 -20.34
C GLU A 116 -4.87 -8.44 -20.56
N LYS A 117 -4.81 -7.19 -20.10
CA LYS A 117 -3.72 -6.25 -20.43
C LYS A 117 -2.59 -6.21 -19.44
N ILE A 118 -2.83 -6.58 -18.18
CA ILE A 118 -1.84 -6.46 -17.10
C ILE A 118 -1.37 -7.83 -16.62
N SER A 119 -2.26 -8.58 -15.98
CA SER A 119 -1.98 -9.92 -15.45
C SER A 119 -3.28 -10.66 -15.16
N GLU A 120 -3.31 -11.98 -15.37
CA GLU A 120 -4.49 -12.82 -15.15
C GLU A 120 -5.04 -12.72 -13.71
N LYS A 121 -4.14 -12.58 -12.73
CA LYS A 121 -4.49 -12.50 -11.31
C LYS A 121 -4.14 -11.14 -10.75
N GLU A 122 -5.00 -10.64 -9.86
CA GLU A 122 -4.72 -9.43 -9.07
C GLU A 122 -3.46 -9.57 -8.23
N ASN A 123 -2.85 -8.44 -7.87
CA ASN A 123 -1.63 -8.36 -7.07
C ASN A 123 -0.42 -9.08 -7.70
N GLN A 124 -0.44 -9.28 -9.01
CA GLN A 124 0.70 -9.79 -9.78
C GLN A 124 1.23 -8.71 -10.72
N LEU A 125 2.55 -8.74 -10.92
CA LEU A 125 3.21 -7.88 -11.90
C LEU A 125 2.92 -8.37 -13.31
N SER A 126 2.71 -7.42 -14.23
CA SER A 126 2.69 -7.67 -15.68
C SER A 126 4.01 -8.28 -16.15
N ALA A 127 4.00 -8.91 -17.33
CA ALA A 127 5.19 -9.55 -17.92
C ALA A 127 6.41 -8.60 -18.00
N ASN A 128 6.18 -7.31 -18.29
CA ASN A 128 7.21 -6.28 -18.32
C ASN A 128 7.50 -5.63 -16.95
N LYS A 129 6.88 -6.12 -15.87
CA LYS A 129 7.00 -5.65 -14.47
C LYS A 129 6.64 -4.16 -14.26
N LYS A 130 5.96 -3.51 -15.24
CA LYS A 130 5.63 -2.08 -15.14
C LYS A 130 4.27 -1.83 -14.50
N CYS A 131 3.34 -2.76 -14.63
CA CYS A 131 1.96 -2.63 -14.16
C CYS A 131 1.60 -3.72 -13.17
N SER A 132 0.68 -3.41 -12.29
CA SER A 132 -0.06 -4.37 -11.46
C SER A 132 -1.46 -3.81 -11.19
N TRP A 133 -2.38 -4.66 -10.79
CA TRP A 133 -3.75 -4.24 -10.52
C TRP A 133 -4.33 -4.99 -9.33
N THR A 134 -5.33 -4.41 -8.70
CA THR A 134 -6.12 -5.04 -7.63
C THR A 134 -7.54 -4.52 -7.62
N GLU A 135 -8.47 -5.31 -7.11
CA GLU A 135 -9.80 -4.84 -6.77
C GLU A 135 -9.75 -4.11 -5.41
N VAL A 136 -10.48 -2.99 -5.33
CA VAL A 136 -10.63 -2.23 -4.08
C VAL A 136 -12.10 -2.00 -3.77
N GLU A 137 -12.39 -1.80 -2.48
CA GLU A 137 -13.76 -1.67 -2.00
C GLU A 137 -14.43 -0.38 -2.52
N CYS A 138 -13.89 0.79 -2.20
CA CYS A 138 -14.49 2.05 -2.61
C CYS A 138 -13.45 3.15 -2.76
N LEU A 139 -13.52 3.89 -3.88
CA LEU A 139 -12.66 5.04 -4.17
C LEU A 139 -13.40 6.38 -4.03
N GLY A 140 -14.63 6.37 -3.49
CA GLY A 140 -15.38 7.59 -3.16
C GLY A 140 -15.95 8.38 -4.35
N ALA A 141 -15.86 7.89 -5.60
CA ALA A 141 -16.28 8.61 -6.79
C ALA A 141 -17.51 7.96 -7.49
N CYS A 142 -18.50 7.56 -6.70
CA CYS A 142 -19.69 6.84 -7.18
C CYS A 142 -20.48 7.58 -8.26
N VAL A 143 -20.44 8.93 -8.29
CA VAL A 143 -21.08 9.75 -9.31
C VAL A 143 -20.53 9.44 -10.71
N ASN A 144 -19.26 9.13 -10.81
CA ASN A 144 -18.55 8.81 -12.06
C ASN A 144 -18.31 7.30 -12.26
N ALA A 145 -19.11 6.46 -11.57
CA ALA A 145 -18.99 5.00 -11.72
C ALA A 145 -19.21 4.51 -13.16
N PRO A 146 -18.51 3.47 -13.64
CA PRO A 146 -17.47 2.74 -12.93
C PRO A 146 -16.14 3.50 -12.92
N MET A 147 -15.33 3.31 -11.88
CA MET A 147 -14.07 4.03 -11.78
C MET A 147 -12.89 3.14 -11.38
N MET A 148 -11.71 3.55 -11.78
CA MET A 148 -10.42 3.03 -11.32
C MET A 148 -9.48 4.19 -11.02
N GLN A 149 -8.49 3.92 -10.19
CA GLN A 149 -7.41 4.84 -9.85
C GLN A 149 -6.07 4.24 -10.29
N ILE A 150 -5.17 5.06 -10.79
CA ILE A 150 -3.81 4.66 -11.15
C ILE A 150 -2.85 5.43 -10.27
N ASN A 151 -2.14 4.71 -9.38
CA ASN A 151 -1.31 5.25 -8.29
C ASN A 151 -2.14 6.10 -7.30
N GLU A 152 -1.50 7.11 -6.64
CA GLU A 152 -2.16 8.05 -5.72
C GLU A 152 -2.69 9.30 -6.44
#